data_008dc8810adc922e6cc5a4751057487c
#
_entry.id   008dc8810adc922e6cc5a4751057487c
#
_cell.length_a   1.000
_cell.length_b   1.000
_cell.length_c   1.000
_cell.angle_alpha   90.00
_cell.angle_beta   90.00
_cell.angle_gamma   90.00
#
_symmetry.space_group_name_H-M   'P 1'
#
loop_
_entity.id
_entity.type
_entity.pdbx_description
1 polymer ?
#
loop_
_entity_poly.entity_id
_entity_poly.type
_entity_poly.pdbx_seq_one_letter_code
_entity_poly.pdbx_strand_id
1 'polypeptide(L)'
;DWVRNGDIWTVTAVGDDGTITIARDYGTGTTVGDDGTIKARRRGRRFGGSIVLPASYVAEHVDLGYAVTAYRAQGITTDSTHVLVEPTSTRETFYVAMTRGRHANHAYVTLDRADDHAQLHPGDDPHATARSVLYGVLQHSGAELSAHETIVAEQEQWGSIAQLAAEYETIAAAAQHDRWAALIRCSGLSDEQAESAIESEAFGPLAAELRRAEANHHNLDALLPRLVAARGFDDADDIAAVLHYRVERATGRPAGSGRTRKPTRLIAGLIPQAHGVIDVEMRAALDEREELIAARADAVLDGALAESVPWTKALGTRPTEPRRAAAWRKSARVIAAYRDRYRVTDDTPLGAPPESAVQKIDAARARAALDRVR
;
A
#
# COMPACT_ATOMS: atom_id res chain seq x y z
N ASP A 1 23.20 38.83 -5.27
CA ASP A 1 22.15 37.97 -4.65
C ASP A 1 20.81 38.70 -4.49
N TRP A 2 20.30 39.22 -5.62
CA TRP A 2 19.10 40.08 -5.58
C TRP A 2 17.86 39.42 -6.16
N VAL A 3 18.02 38.48 -7.09
CA VAL A 3 16.94 37.73 -7.73
C VAL A 3 16.97 36.30 -7.24
N ARG A 4 15.86 35.81 -6.69
CA ARG A 4 15.71 34.44 -6.22
C ARG A 4 14.69 33.70 -7.06
N ASN A 5 14.84 32.40 -7.14
CA ASN A 5 13.84 31.56 -7.77
C ASN A 5 12.47 31.83 -7.16
N GLY A 6 11.54 32.16 -8.02
CA GLY A 6 10.18 32.45 -7.61
C GLY A 6 9.88 33.90 -7.24
N ASP A 7 10.81 34.85 -7.32
CA ASP A 7 10.50 36.30 -7.14
C ASP A 7 9.63 36.80 -8.31
N ILE A 8 8.63 37.62 -8.00
CA ILE A 8 7.81 38.32 -8.99
C ILE A 8 8.32 39.75 -9.14
N TRP A 9 8.52 40.17 -10.38
CA TRP A 9 9.04 41.44 -10.74
C TRP A 9 8.21 42.06 -11.86
N THR A 10 8.09 43.37 -11.85
CA THR A 10 7.50 44.09 -12.97
C THR A 10 8.59 44.53 -13.93
N VAL A 11 8.44 44.18 -15.21
CA VAL A 11 9.33 44.61 -16.26
C VAL A 11 9.06 46.09 -16.51
N THR A 12 10.09 46.94 -16.35
CA THR A 12 9.97 48.41 -16.50
C THR A 12 10.59 48.92 -17.82
N ALA A 13 11.51 48.16 -18.43
CA ALA A 13 12.07 48.43 -19.72
C ALA A 13 12.59 47.16 -20.37
N VAL A 14 12.60 47.12 -21.71
CA VAL A 14 13.18 46.07 -22.52
C VAL A 14 14.22 46.72 -23.45
N GLY A 15 15.43 46.21 -23.44
CA GLY A 15 16.51 46.66 -24.34
C GLY A 15 16.43 45.99 -25.69
N ASP A 16 16.96 46.65 -26.71
CA ASP A 16 17.01 46.14 -28.09
C ASP A 16 17.88 44.84 -28.22
N ASP A 17 18.76 44.61 -27.27
CA ASP A 17 19.60 43.43 -27.10
C ASP A 17 18.93 42.26 -26.38
N GLY A 18 17.66 42.38 -26.05
CA GLY A 18 16.91 41.37 -25.29
C GLY A 18 17.13 41.42 -23.77
N THR A 19 17.83 42.44 -23.25
CA THR A 19 17.90 42.67 -21.80
C THR A 19 16.59 43.21 -21.28
N ILE A 20 16.24 42.88 -20.03
CA ILE A 20 15.08 43.44 -19.36
C ILE A 20 15.49 44.19 -18.07
N THR A 21 14.86 45.33 -17.83
CA THR A 21 14.94 46.02 -16.55
C THR A 21 13.72 45.66 -15.74
N ILE A 22 13.94 45.19 -14.53
CA ILE A 22 12.86 44.74 -13.64
C ILE A 22 12.86 45.57 -12.35
N ALA A 23 11.68 45.81 -11.80
CA ALA A 23 11.49 46.36 -10.47
C ALA A 23 10.66 45.41 -9.63
N ARG A 24 10.99 45.28 -8.35
CA ARG A 24 10.28 44.37 -7.45
C ARG A 24 8.87 44.94 -7.15
N ASP A 25 7.87 44.12 -7.42
CA ASP A 25 6.50 44.45 -7.06
C ASP A 25 6.25 44.02 -5.61
N TYR A 26 5.97 45.01 -4.74
CA TYR A 26 5.65 44.80 -3.34
C TYR A 26 4.13 44.80 -3.13
N GLY A 27 3.39 44.03 -3.89
CA GLY A 27 1.98 43.70 -3.66
C GLY A 27 1.16 44.73 -2.90
N THR A 28 1.02 45.96 -3.41
CA THR A 28 0.06 46.95 -2.95
C THR A 28 -0.64 47.52 -4.15
N GLY A 29 -1.93 47.33 -4.22
CA GLY A 29 -2.91 47.83 -5.14
C GLY A 29 -2.39 48.76 -6.24
N THR A 30 -2.21 48.26 -7.43
CA THR A 30 -1.86 49.00 -8.62
C THR A 30 -3.09 49.78 -9.08
N THR A 31 -3.09 51.06 -8.94
CA THR A 31 -4.04 51.92 -9.66
C THR A 31 -3.38 52.31 -10.98
N VAL A 32 -3.95 51.89 -12.08
CA VAL A 32 -3.59 52.36 -13.42
C VAL A 32 -4.23 53.70 -13.60
N GLY A 33 -3.43 54.75 -13.81
CA GLY A 33 -3.95 56.06 -14.20
C GLY A 33 -4.43 56.05 -15.64
N ASP A 34 -5.37 56.91 -16.01
CA ASP A 34 -5.94 57.06 -17.36
C ASP A 34 -4.91 57.41 -18.45
N ASP A 35 -3.67 57.69 -18.07
CA ASP A 35 -2.53 58.03 -18.94
C ASP A 35 -1.55 56.87 -19.13
N GLY A 36 -1.87 55.66 -18.67
CA GLY A 36 -1.03 54.45 -18.79
C GLY A 36 0.18 54.45 -17.86
N THR A 37 0.33 55.41 -16.96
CA THR A 37 1.42 55.43 -15.98
C THR A 37 1.09 54.65 -14.74
N ILE A 38 1.97 53.71 -14.39
CA ILE A 38 1.86 52.88 -13.18
C ILE A 38 2.52 53.64 -12.02
N LYS A 39 1.69 54.16 -11.06
CA LYS A 39 2.20 54.76 -9.82
C LYS A 39 2.16 53.72 -8.69
N ALA A 40 3.31 53.15 -8.39
CA ALA A 40 3.48 52.30 -7.19
C ALA A 40 3.67 53.22 -5.95
N ARG A 41 2.76 53.16 -4.97
CA ARG A 41 2.87 53.85 -3.70
C ARG A 41 3.42 52.93 -2.62
N ARG A 42 4.60 53.27 -2.11
CA ARG A 42 5.40 52.56 -1.13
C ARG A 42 4.90 52.75 0.30
N ARG A 43 4.84 51.67 1.08
CA ARG A 43 4.85 51.75 2.55
C ARG A 43 5.98 50.87 3.11
N GLY A 44 7.07 51.50 3.53
CA GLY A 44 8.02 51.01 4.54
C GLY A 44 9.07 49.98 4.11
N ARG A 45 10.20 50.47 3.84
CA ARG A 45 11.62 50.07 3.92
C ARG A 45 12.39 50.22 2.62
N ARG A 46 13.50 50.94 2.74
CA ARG A 46 14.45 51.25 1.70
C ARG A 46 15.09 50.00 1.13
N PHE A 47 14.76 49.59 -0.08
CA PHE A 47 15.54 48.88 -1.09
C PHE A 47 14.61 48.66 -2.30
N GLY A 48 14.48 49.67 -3.11
CA GLY A 48 13.82 49.66 -4.39
C GLY A 48 14.86 49.99 -5.44
N GLY A 49 15.63 48.99 -5.85
CA GLY A 49 16.51 49.10 -7.00
C GLY A 49 15.86 48.42 -8.19
N SER A 50 15.96 49.03 -9.37
CA SER A 50 15.78 48.31 -10.62
C SER A 50 17.03 47.47 -10.91
N ILE A 51 16.85 46.31 -11.48
CA ILE A 51 17.94 45.42 -11.90
C ILE A 51 17.79 45.17 -13.39
N VAL A 52 18.90 45.21 -14.10
CA VAL A 52 18.98 44.81 -15.51
C VAL A 52 19.39 43.35 -15.56
N LEU A 53 18.58 42.54 -16.21
CA LEU A 53 18.86 41.11 -16.42
C LEU A 53 19.41 40.91 -17.84
N PRO A 54 20.52 40.18 -18.01
CA PRO A 54 21.09 39.84 -19.30
C PRO A 54 20.12 38.99 -20.14
N ALA A 55 20.14 39.14 -21.47
CA ALA A 55 19.26 38.41 -22.36
C ALA A 55 19.37 36.88 -22.22
N SER A 56 20.58 36.36 -22.03
CA SER A 56 20.79 34.92 -21.78
C SER A 56 20.09 34.42 -20.51
N TYR A 57 20.16 35.21 -19.43
CA TYR A 57 19.46 34.88 -18.18
C TYR A 57 17.94 34.93 -18.34
N VAL A 58 17.45 35.93 -19.11
CA VAL A 58 16.02 36.07 -19.38
C VAL A 58 15.48 34.87 -20.13
N ALA A 59 16.21 34.41 -21.16
CA ALA A 59 15.79 33.27 -21.96
C ALA A 59 15.69 31.94 -21.18
N GLU A 60 16.54 31.76 -20.20
CA GLU A 60 16.60 30.48 -19.41
C GLU A 60 15.82 30.50 -18.12
N HIS A 61 15.65 31.67 -17.48
CA HIS A 61 15.21 31.75 -16.08
C HIS A 61 14.06 32.73 -15.81
N VAL A 62 13.52 33.37 -16.83
CA VAL A 62 12.43 34.33 -16.66
C VAL A 62 11.20 33.87 -17.44
N ASP A 63 10.08 33.84 -16.75
CA ASP A 63 8.79 33.46 -17.31
C ASP A 63 7.72 34.50 -16.97
N LEU A 64 6.59 34.45 -17.66
CA LEU A 64 5.48 35.40 -17.42
C LEU A 64 4.79 35.08 -16.11
N GLY A 65 4.69 36.08 -15.23
CA GLY A 65 4.18 35.96 -13.87
C GLY A 65 2.66 36.07 -13.72
N TYR A 66 1.88 35.71 -14.75
CA TYR A 66 0.40 35.79 -14.71
C TYR A 66 -0.27 34.61 -14.00
N ALA A 67 0.46 33.53 -13.75
CA ALA A 67 0.01 32.38 -12.97
C ALA A 67 1.14 31.90 -12.04
N VAL A 68 0.77 31.31 -10.93
CA VAL A 68 1.69 30.76 -9.93
C VAL A 68 1.17 29.42 -9.41
N THR A 69 2.06 28.57 -8.90
CA THR A 69 1.64 27.34 -8.24
C THR A 69 0.95 27.63 -6.91
N ALA A 70 0.08 26.75 -6.45
CA ALA A 70 -0.60 26.87 -5.18
C ALA A 70 0.39 26.99 -3.99
N TYR A 71 1.50 26.25 -4.03
CA TYR A 71 2.56 26.33 -3.02
C TYR A 71 3.16 27.73 -2.92
N ARG A 72 3.36 28.37 -4.04
CA ARG A 72 3.89 29.72 -4.09
C ARG A 72 2.87 30.76 -3.63
N ALA A 73 1.59 30.52 -3.85
CA ALA A 73 0.49 31.35 -3.37
C ALA A 73 0.25 31.24 -1.86
N GLN A 74 0.91 30.30 -1.19
CA GLN A 74 0.75 30.11 0.26
C GLN A 74 1.20 31.37 1.02
N GLY A 75 0.32 31.87 1.89
CA GLY A 75 0.54 33.11 2.64
C GLY A 75 0.14 34.41 1.89
N ILE A 76 -0.18 34.35 0.58
CA ILE A 76 -0.70 35.45 -0.18
C ILE A 76 -2.21 35.55 0.05
N THR A 77 -2.74 36.78 0.09
CA THR A 77 -4.18 37.04 0.11
C THR A 77 -4.52 38.02 -1.00
N THR A 78 -5.49 37.68 -1.85
CA THR A 78 -5.96 38.47 -2.98
C THR A 78 -7.45 38.76 -2.85
N ASP A 79 -8.01 39.66 -3.66
CA ASP A 79 -9.44 39.93 -3.66
C ASP A 79 -10.21 38.76 -4.33
N SER A 80 -9.69 38.22 -5.41
CA SER A 80 -10.24 37.05 -6.07
C SER A 80 -9.12 36.06 -6.45
N THR A 81 -9.46 34.77 -6.50
CA THR A 81 -8.57 33.70 -6.92
C THR A 81 -9.21 32.91 -8.04
N HIS A 82 -8.41 32.56 -9.03
CA HIS A 82 -8.77 31.72 -10.15
C HIS A 82 -7.86 30.50 -10.16
N VAL A 83 -8.42 29.32 -9.92
CA VAL A 83 -7.67 28.09 -9.71
C VAL A 83 -7.93 27.11 -10.84
N LEU A 84 -6.89 26.68 -11.55
CA LEU A 84 -6.96 25.56 -12.46
C LEU A 84 -6.88 24.27 -11.65
N VAL A 85 -7.85 23.38 -11.84
CA VAL A 85 -7.97 22.12 -11.12
C VAL A 85 -7.91 20.97 -12.10
N GLU A 86 -6.94 20.11 -11.93
CA GLU A 86 -6.77 18.87 -12.71
C GLU A 86 -7.23 17.66 -11.90
N PRO A 87 -7.61 16.53 -12.55
CA PRO A 87 -7.99 15.31 -11.85
C PRO A 87 -6.90 14.78 -10.90
N THR A 88 -5.62 15.06 -11.20
CA THR A 88 -4.46 14.70 -10.40
C THR A 88 -4.18 15.65 -9.23
N SER A 89 -4.90 16.76 -9.13
CA SER A 89 -4.73 17.73 -8.03
C SER A 89 -5.00 17.06 -6.69
N THR A 90 -4.27 17.50 -5.65
CA THR A 90 -4.47 17.00 -4.29
C THR A 90 -5.41 17.89 -3.50
N ARG A 91 -6.07 17.34 -2.51
CA ARG A 91 -6.97 18.07 -1.60
C ARG A 91 -6.28 19.27 -0.95
N GLU A 92 -5.04 19.10 -0.51
CA GLU A 92 -4.25 20.12 0.18
C GLU A 92 -3.90 21.27 -0.76
N THR A 93 -3.45 20.95 -1.99
CA THR A 93 -3.16 21.97 -3.02
C THR A 93 -4.42 22.75 -3.39
N PHE A 94 -5.54 22.05 -3.57
CA PHE A 94 -6.83 22.67 -3.85
C PHE A 94 -7.29 23.57 -2.70
N TYR A 95 -7.18 23.12 -1.45
CA TYR A 95 -7.51 23.92 -0.26
C TYR A 95 -6.67 25.19 -0.18
N VAL A 96 -5.33 25.07 -0.32
CA VAL A 96 -4.44 26.24 -0.30
C VAL A 96 -4.85 27.24 -1.37
N ALA A 97 -5.08 26.81 -2.60
CA ALA A 97 -5.45 27.67 -3.70
C ALA A 97 -6.81 28.35 -3.49
N MET A 98 -7.84 27.59 -3.09
CA MET A 98 -9.21 28.08 -2.89
C MET A 98 -9.42 28.95 -1.64
N THR A 99 -8.42 29.09 -0.80
CA THR A 99 -8.50 29.94 0.40
C THR A 99 -7.72 31.25 0.28
N ARG A 100 -7.25 31.63 -0.92
CA ARG A 100 -6.48 32.84 -1.14
C ARG A 100 -7.33 34.11 -1.38
N GLY A 101 -8.51 33.94 -1.98
CA GLY A 101 -9.41 35.07 -2.28
C GLY A 101 -10.24 35.50 -1.08
N ARG A 102 -10.28 36.82 -0.84
CA ARG A 102 -11.14 37.45 0.20
C ARG A 102 -12.60 37.43 -0.18
N HIS A 103 -12.89 37.73 -1.44
CA HIS A 103 -14.26 38.02 -1.91
C HIS A 103 -14.77 36.91 -2.84
N ALA A 104 -13.90 36.34 -3.67
CA ALA A 104 -14.29 35.29 -4.60
C ALA A 104 -13.15 34.28 -4.83
N ASN A 105 -13.54 33.00 -4.98
CA ASN A 105 -12.64 31.92 -5.35
C ASN A 105 -13.31 31.12 -6.46
N HIS A 106 -12.68 31.04 -7.62
CA HIS A 106 -13.19 30.38 -8.80
C HIS A 106 -12.32 29.17 -9.12
N ALA A 107 -12.93 27.99 -9.29
CA ALA A 107 -12.27 26.79 -9.74
C ALA A 107 -12.62 26.51 -11.20
N TYR A 108 -11.60 26.33 -12.04
CA TYR A 108 -11.71 25.92 -13.43
C TYR A 108 -11.22 24.47 -13.52
N VAL A 109 -12.16 23.56 -13.75
CA VAL A 109 -11.88 22.13 -13.73
C VAL A 109 -11.61 21.67 -15.16
N THR A 110 -10.41 21.07 -15.39
CA THR A 110 -10.13 20.41 -16.66
C THR A 110 -10.88 19.07 -16.66
N LEU A 111 -11.71 18.93 -17.69
CA LEU A 111 -12.33 17.64 -18.00
C LEU A 111 -11.51 17.08 -19.15
N ASP A 112 -10.75 16.02 -18.87
CA ASP A 112 -10.08 15.26 -19.91
C ASP A 112 -11.13 14.64 -20.79
N ARG A 113 -11.46 15.35 -21.87
CA ARG A 113 -12.16 14.76 -23.00
C ARG A 113 -11.08 14.26 -23.93
N ALA A 114 -10.99 12.95 -24.06
CA ALA A 114 -10.16 12.34 -25.07
C ALA A 114 -10.49 13.02 -26.42
N ASP A 115 -9.46 13.52 -27.11
CA ASP A 115 -9.62 13.87 -28.54
C ASP A 115 -10.23 12.66 -29.24
N ASP A 116 -11.14 12.87 -30.18
CA ASP A 116 -11.81 11.81 -30.94
C ASP A 116 -10.87 10.79 -31.62
N HIS A 117 -9.55 11.02 -31.51
CA HIS A 117 -8.49 10.18 -32.06
C HIS A 117 -7.55 9.57 -31.00
N ALA A 118 -7.71 9.87 -29.72
CA ALA A 118 -6.91 9.29 -28.64
C ALA A 118 -7.48 7.93 -28.21
N GLN A 119 -6.63 6.92 -28.09
CA GLN A 119 -7.02 5.64 -27.48
C GLN A 119 -7.37 5.89 -26.01
N LEU A 120 -8.61 5.57 -25.63
CA LEU A 120 -9.08 5.62 -24.24
C LEU A 120 -8.13 4.78 -23.35
N HIS A 121 -7.53 5.40 -22.36
CA HIS A 121 -6.79 4.67 -21.33
C HIS A 121 -7.77 4.00 -20.34
N PRO A 122 -7.42 2.83 -19.74
CA PRO A 122 -8.32 2.10 -18.85
C PRO A 122 -8.80 2.85 -17.58
N GLY A 123 -8.39 4.11 -17.39
CA GLY A 123 -8.79 4.97 -16.28
C GLY A 123 -9.61 6.20 -16.68
N ASP A 124 -9.86 6.41 -17.97
CA ASP A 124 -10.57 7.60 -18.45
C ASP A 124 -12.08 7.41 -18.29
N ASP A 125 -12.72 8.30 -17.55
CA ASP A 125 -14.18 8.35 -17.44
C ASP A 125 -14.76 9.29 -18.50
N PRO A 126 -15.36 8.79 -19.59
CA PRO A 126 -15.95 9.61 -20.66
C PRO A 126 -17.14 10.46 -20.17
N HIS A 127 -17.66 10.17 -18.99
CA HIS A 127 -18.78 10.89 -18.37
C HIS A 127 -18.35 11.79 -17.22
N ALA A 128 -17.02 12.04 -17.07
CA ALA A 128 -16.51 12.90 -16.03
C ALA A 128 -17.17 14.29 -16.07
N THR A 129 -17.64 14.72 -14.92
CA THR A 129 -18.19 16.07 -14.70
C THR A 129 -17.27 16.85 -13.80
N ALA A 130 -17.30 18.19 -13.86
CA ALA A 130 -16.53 19.02 -12.94
C ALA A 130 -16.77 18.63 -11.47
N ARG A 131 -17.99 18.22 -11.14
CA ARG A 131 -18.34 17.77 -9.78
C ARG A 131 -17.70 16.45 -9.42
N SER A 132 -17.66 15.46 -10.33
CA SER A 132 -17.00 14.18 -10.05
C SER A 132 -15.49 14.32 -9.91
N VAL A 133 -14.87 15.18 -10.75
CA VAL A 133 -13.44 15.50 -10.63
C VAL A 133 -13.13 16.17 -9.29
N LEU A 134 -13.90 17.21 -8.90
CA LEU A 134 -13.72 17.86 -7.61
C LEU A 134 -13.92 16.92 -6.43
N TYR A 135 -14.87 15.99 -6.53
CA TYR A 135 -15.06 14.96 -5.51
C TYR A 135 -13.84 14.04 -5.40
N GLY A 136 -13.27 13.62 -6.53
CA GLY A 136 -12.01 12.86 -6.58
C GLY A 136 -10.85 13.63 -5.94
N VAL A 137 -10.68 14.90 -6.31
CA VAL A 137 -9.66 15.81 -5.72
C VAL A 137 -9.80 15.93 -4.20
N LEU A 138 -11.03 16.05 -3.68
CA LEU A 138 -11.26 16.13 -2.23
C LEU A 138 -10.94 14.81 -1.50
N GLN A 139 -11.00 13.69 -2.19
CA GLN A 139 -10.60 12.38 -1.64
C GLN A 139 -9.09 12.10 -1.82
N HIS A 140 -8.45 12.75 -2.78
CA HIS A 140 -7.04 12.58 -3.08
C HIS A 140 -6.18 13.37 -2.07
N SER A 141 -5.74 12.69 -1.02
CA SER A 141 -4.77 13.25 -0.06
C SER A 141 -3.36 13.12 -0.62
N GLY A 142 -2.71 14.26 -0.85
CA GLY A 142 -1.32 14.33 -1.30
C GLY A 142 -0.41 14.96 -0.24
N ALA A 143 -0.86 15.00 1.01
CA ALA A 143 -0.01 15.43 2.10
C ALA A 143 1.15 14.45 2.25
N GLU A 144 2.37 14.91 2.01
CA GLU A 144 3.55 14.18 2.43
C GLU A 144 3.49 14.02 3.96
N LEU A 145 3.65 12.78 4.41
CA LEU A 145 3.76 12.50 5.83
C LEU A 145 4.92 13.31 6.40
N SER A 146 4.73 13.91 7.58
CA SER A 146 5.85 14.49 8.32
C SER A 146 6.89 13.41 8.60
N ALA A 147 8.14 13.78 8.85
CA ALA A 147 9.19 12.81 9.18
C ALA A 147 8.79 11.88 10.35
N HIS A 148 8.05 12.42 11.32
CA HIS A 148 7.52 11.62 12.43
C HIS A 148 6.43 10.65 11.99
N GLU A 149 5.47 11.10 11.19
CA GLU A 149 4.41 10.25 10.63
C GLU A 149 4.97 9.20 9.68
N THR A 150 6.01 9.53 8.90
CA THR A 150 6.73 8.56 8.07
C THR A 150 7.38 7.48 8.92
N ILE A 151 8.09 7.87 9.98
CA ILE A 151 8.70 6.90 10.91
C ILE A 151 7.65 6.00 11.55
N VAL A 152 6.53 6.56 12.00
CA VAL A 152 5.43 5.79 12.60
C VAL A 152 4.83 4.84 11.58
N ALA A 153 4.54 5.31 10.35
CA ALA A 153 3.99 4.48 9.28
C ALA A 153 4.95 3.35 8.86
N GLU A 154 6.25 3.64 8.79
CA GLU A 154 7.28 2.63 8.53
C GLU A 154 7.36 1.61 9.68
N GLN A 155 7.36 2.05 10.94
CA GLN A 155 7.37 1.16 12.10
C GLN A 155 6.11 0.27 12.12
N GLU A 156 4.94 0.81 11.81
CA GLU A 156 3.70 0.04 11.68
C GLU A 156 3.78 -0.98 10.54
N GLN A 157 4.39 -0.60 9.41
CA GLN A 157 4.60 -1.50 8.29
C GLN A 157 5.57 -2.63 8.64
N TRP A 158 6.71 -2.33 9.27
CA TRP A 158 7.70 -3.31 9.72
C TRP A 158 7.12 -4.28 10.76
N GLY A 159 6.26 -3.78 11.66
CA GLY A 159 5.57 -4.58 12.66
C GLY A 159 4.32 -5.29 12.14
N SER A 160 3.93 -5.13 10.88
CA SER A 160 2.72 -5.74 10.33
C SER A 160 2.85 -7.25 10.18
N ILE A 161 1.73 -7.96 10.32
CA ILE A 161 1.71 -9.42 10.08
C ILE A 161 2.09 -9.77 8.64
N ALA A 162 1.84 -8.89 7.67
CA ALA A 162 2.29 -9.08 6.29
C ALA A 162 3.80 -9.20 6.20
N GLN A 163 4.53 -8.26 6.82
CA GLN A 163 6.00 -8.24 6.82
C GLN A 163 6.59 -9.38 7.65
N LEU A 164 6.12 -9.54 8.90
CA LEU A 164 6.58 -10.61 9.78
C LEU A 164 6.34 -12.00 9.20
N ALA A 165 5.22 -12.21 8.50
CA ALA A 165 4.92 -13.46 7.81
C ALA A 165 5.87 -13.70 6.64
N ALA A 166 6.20 -12.67 5.85
CA ALA A 166 7.16 -12.80 4.75
C ALA A 166 8.56 -13.17 5.26
N GLU A 167 9.01 -12.54 6.35
CA GLU A 167 10.27 -12.90 7.01
C GLU A 167 10.25 -14.35 7.52
N TYR A 168 9.20 -14.72 8.23
CA TYR A 168 9.00 -16.08 8.72
C TYR A 168 9.03 -17.11 7.61
N GLU A 169 8.29 -16.87 6.53
CA GLU A 169 8.19 -17.76 5.37
C GLU A 169 9.55 -17.91 4.67
N THR A 170 10.34 -16.83 4.59
CA THR A 170 11.70 -16.83 4.03
C THR A 170 12.66 -17.68 4.87
N ILE A 171 12.68 -17.46 6.19
CA ILE A 171 13.51 -18.24 7.11
C ILE A 171 13.10 -19.73 7.08
N ALA A 172 11.78 -19.99 7.09
CA ALA A 172 11.25 -21.36 7.05
C ALA A 172 11.58 -22.07 5.73
N ALA A 173 11.59 -21.36 4.60
CA ALA A 173 11.99 -21.92 3.31
C ALA A 173 13.45 -22.36 3.33
N ALA A 174 14.36 -21.49 3.83
CA ALA A 174 15.78 -21.82 3.97
C ALA A 174 16.02 -22.97 4.98
N ALA A 175 15.40 -22.88 6.15
CA ALA A 175 15.59 -23.86 7.24
C ALA A 175 15.07 -25.26 6.94
N GLN A 176 14.10 -25.37 6.04
CA GLN A 176 13.48 -26.66 5.68
C GLN A 176 13.86 -27.15 4.28
N HIS A 177 14.71 -26.43 3.53
CA HIS A 177 15.07 -26.77 2.16
C HIS A 177 15.56 -28.20 2.01
N ASP A 178 16.59 -28.59 2.75
CA ASP A 178 17.20 -29.90 2.68
C ASP A 178 16.23 -31.04 3.09
N ARG A 179 15.37 -30.73 4.06
CA ARG A 179 14.34 -31.68 4.51
C ARG A 179 13.31 -31.96 3.40
N TRP A 180 12.85 -30.91 2.71
CA TRP A 180 11.92 -31.06 1.61
C TRP A 180 12.59 -31.74 0.39
N ALA A 181 13.83 -31.37 0.09
CA ALA A 181 14.61 -32.04 -0.95
C ALA A 181 14.79 -33.55 -0.66
N ALA A 182 15.13 -33.90 0.57
CA ALA A 182 15.21 -35.31 0.96
C ALA A 182 13.87 -36.06 0.82
N LEU A 183 12.77 -35.38 1.19
CA LEU A 183 11.41 -35.93 1.05
C LEU A 183 11.03 -36.17 -0.43
N ILE A 184 11.40 -35.25 -1.33
CA ILE A 184 11.18 -35.39 -2.77
C ILE A 184 12.01 -36.56 -3.35
N ARG A 185 13.29 -36.72 -2.95
CA ARG A 185 14.13 -37.88 -3.37
C ARG A 185 13.55 -39.21 -2.92
N CYS A 186 12.86 -39.24 -1.78
CA CYS A 186 12.21 -40.44 -1.24
C CYS A 186 10.77 -40.63 -1.75
N SER A 187 10.27 -39.79 -2.64
CA SER A 187 8.85 -39.78 -3.07
C SER A 187 8.53 -40.86 -4.13
N GLY A 188 9.53 -41.56 -4.67
CA GLY A 188 9.36 -42.54 -5.75
C GLY A 188 9.57 -41.96 -7.16
N LEU A 189 10.05 -40.74 -7.27
CA LEU A 189 10.62 -40.20 -8.50
C LEU A 189 11.94 -40.86 -8.83
N SER A 190 12.35 -40.86 -10.10
CA SER A 190 13.74 -41.21 -10.44
C SER A 190 14.69 -40.14 -9.91
N ASP A 191 16.00 -40.49 -9.77
CA ASP A 191 17.01 -39.53 -9.29
C ASP A 191 17.04 -38.26 -10.17
N GLU A 192 16.97 -38.42 -11.49
CA GLU A 192 16.94 -37.32 -12.45
C GLU A 192 15.69 -36.46 -12.29
N GLN A 193 14.52 -37.07 -12.13
CA GLN A 193 13.27 -36.38 -11.91
C GLN A 193 13.25 -35.63 -10.57
N ALA A 194 13.82 -36.21 -9.53
CA ALA A 194 13.90 -35.59 -8.21
C ALA A 194 14.82 -34.35 -8.21
N GLU A 195 16.02 -34.46 -8.83
CA GLU A 195 16.94 -33.33 -8.95
C GLU A 195 16.33 -32.22 -9.83
N SER A 196 15.71 -32.56 -10.96
CA SER A 196 14.99 -31.59 -11.79
C SER A 196 13.91 -30.85 -11.01
N ALA A 197 13.15 -31.54 -10.16
CA ALA A 197 12.14 -30.89 -9.32
C ALA A 197 12.74 -30.01 -8.23
N ILE A 198 13.89 -30.37 -7.66
CA ILE A 198 14.56 -29.59 -6.60
C ILE A 198 15.22 -28.33 -7.17
N GLU A 199 15.77 -28.40 -8.38
CA GLU A 199 16.41 -27.28 -9.06
C GLU A 199 15.40 -26.31 -9.72
N SER A 200 14.13 -26.71 -9.83
CA SER A 200 13.08 -25.90 -10.44
C SER A 200 12.73 -24.67 -9.60
N GLU A 201 12.39 -23.56 -10.27
CA GLU A 201 11.83 -22.36 -9.64
C GLU A 201 10.52 -22.66 -8.87
N ALA A 202 9.77 -23.68 -9.28
CA ALA A 202 8.54 -24.12 -8.60
C ALA A 202 8.81 -24.92 -7.32
N PHE A 203 10.06 -25.25 -6.98
CA PHE A 203 10.38 -25.96 -5.73
C PHE A 203 10.03 -25.15 -4.49
N GLY A 204 10.27 -23.84 -4.49
CA GLY A 204 9.90 -22.95 -3.40
C GLY A 204 8.40 -22.97 -3.09
N PRO A 205 7.52 -22.73 -4.06
CA PRO A 205 6.08 -22.92 -3.94
C PRO A 205 5.65 -24.31 -3.47
N LEU A 206 6.27 -25.37 -4.00
CA LEU A 206 6.03 -26.75 -3.56
C LEU A 206 6.38 -26.96 -2.08
N ALA A 207 7.56 -26.49 -1.64
CA ALA A 207 8.00 -26.57 -0.25
C ALA A 207 7.04 -25.82 0.72
N ALA A 208 6.55 -24.65 0.31
CA ALA A 208 5.54 -23.90 1.06
C ALA A 208 4.23 -24.69 1.20
N GLU A 209 3.80 -25.37 0.12
CA GLU A 209 2.62 -26.20 0.13
C GLU A 209 2.79 -27.46 1.01
N LEU A 210 3.97 -28.09 0.98
CA LEU A 210 4.30 -29.22 1.85
C LEU A 210 4.26 -28.80 3.32
N ARG A 211 4.82 -27.64 3.68
CA ARG A 211 4.72 -27.06 5.02
C ARG A 211 3.27 -26.82 5.44
N ARG A 212 2.43 -26.30 4.52
CA ARG A 212 1.01 -26.09 4.78
C ARG A 212 0.28 -27.42 5.01
N ALA A 213 0.56 -28.41 4.21
CA ALA A 213 -0.03 -29.75 4.35
C ALA A 213 0.38 -30.40 5.67
N GLU A 214 1.64 -30.28 6.07
CA GLU A 214 2.14 -30.77 7.36
C GLU A 214 1.50 -30.05 8.54
N ALA A 215 1.34 -28.72 8.47
CA ALA A 215 0.63 -27.94 9.49
C ALA A 215 -0.85 -28.36 9.63
N ASN A 216 -1.44 -28.88 8.56
CA ASN A 216 -2.77 -29.47 8.52
C ASN A 216 -2.78 -30.96 8.92
N HIS A 217 -1.66 -31.49 9.41
CA HIS A 217 -1.47 -32.89 9.88
C HIS A 217 -1.58 -33.96 8.78
N HIS A 218 -1.31 -33.62 7.52
CA HIS A 218 -1.16 -34.65 6.50
C HIS A 218 0.16 -35.40 6.69
N ASN A 219 0.13 -36.73 6.50
CA ASN A 219 1.33 -37.56 6.49
C ASN A 219 1.96 -37.50 5.10
N LEU A 220 2.99 -36.65 4.93
CA LEU A 220 3.62 -36.39 3.65
C LEU A 220 4.44 -37.59 3.16
N ASP A 221 5.06 -38.37 4.06
CA ASP A 221 5.82 -39.56 3.71
C ASP A 221 4.92 -40.61 3.03
N ALA A 222 3.66 -40.70 3.42
CA ALA A 222 2.69 -41.60 2.80
C ALA A 222 1.97 -40.96 1.60
N LEU A 223 1.82 -39.63 1.60
CA LEU A 223 1.07 -38.93 0.58
C LEU A 223 1.84 -38.78 -0.73
N LEU A 224 3.11 -38.31 -0.66
CA LEU A 224 3.90 -38.01 -1.85
C LEU A 224 4.11 -39.24 -2.75
N PRO A 225 4.51 -40.43 -2.26
CA PRO A 225 4.64 -41.63 -3.13
C PRO A 225 3.34 -41.96 -3.84
N ARG A 226 2.20 -41.77 -3.19
CA ARG A 226 0.88 -42.00 -3.81
C ARG A 226 0.58 -41.02 -4.92
N LEU A 227 0.95 -39.74 -4.73
CA LEU A 227 0.74 -38.69 -5.73
C LEU A 227 1.70 -38.86 -6.92
N VAL A 228 2.91 -39.32 -6.68
CA VAL A 228 3.89 -39.68 -7.72
C VAL A 228 3.37 -40.85 -8.55
N ALA A 229 2.96 -41.95 -7.89
CA ALA A 229 2.49 -43.16 -8.56
C ALA A 229 1.14 -42.99 -9.29
N ALA A 230 0.33 -41.98 -8.94
CA ALA A 230 -1.01 -41.77 -9.50
C ALA A 230 -0.99 -41.45 -11.00
N ARG A 231 0.05 -40.77 -11.50
CA ARG A 231 0.24 -40.39 -12.91
C ARG A 231 1.72 -40.07 -13.16
N GLY A 232 2.29 -40.57 -14.26
CA GLY A 232 3.66 -40.24 -14.70
C GLY A 232 3.89 -38.71 -14.89
N PHE A 233 5.13 -38.39 -15.21
CA PHE A 233 5.60 -37.02 -15.43
C PHE A 233 6.20 -36.83 -16.84
N ASP A 234 5.96 -37.79 -17.75
CA ASP A 234 6.57 -37.80 -19.09
C ASP A 234 6.17 -36.59 -19.92
N ASP A 235 4.96 -36.02 -19.67
CA ASP A 235 4.43 -34.84 -20.34
C ASP A 235 4.58 -33.56 -19.49
N ALA A 236 5.35 -33.58 -18.41
CA ALA A 236 5.47 -32.47 -17.49
C ALA A 236 6.65 -31.55 -17.85
N ASP A 237 6.39 -30.32 -18.20
CA ASP A 237 7.44 -29.30 -18.39
C ASP A 237 8.17 -28.98 -17.07
N ASP A 238 7.48 -29.06 -15.93
CA ASP A 238 8.01 -28.83 -14.59
C ASP A 238 7.37 -29.79 -13.57
N ILE A 239 8.19 -30.72 -13.07
CA ILE A 239 7.76 -31.74 -12.10
C ILE A 239 7.35 -31.14 -10.77
N ALA A 240 8.06 -30.10 -10.29
CA ALA A 240 7.74 -29.44 -9.03
C ALA A 240 6.39 -28.71 -9.10
N ALA A 241 6.09 -28.04 -10.21
CA ALA A 241 4.80 -27.40 -10.43
C ALA A 241 3.64 -28.39 -10.47
N VAL A 242 3.84 -29.54 -11.12
CA VAL A 242 2.83 -30.63 -11.15
C VAL A 242 2.63 -31.23 -9.76
N LEU A 243 3.71 -31.48 -9.01
CA LEU A 243 3.61 -31.96 -7.62
C LEU A 243 2.93 -30.95 -6.72
N HIS A 244 3.27 -29.67 -6.83
CA HIS A 244 2.60 -28.59 -6.10
C HIS A 244 1.09 -28.66 -6.29
N TYR A 245 0.63 -28.68 -7.55
CA TYR A 245 -0.80 -28.78 -7.87
C TYR A 245 -1.45 -30.05 -7.29
N ARG A 246 -0.78 -31.20 -7.39
CA ARG A 246 -1.30 -32.47 -6.85
C ARG A 246 -1.41 -32.44 -5.33
N VAL A 247 -0.40 -31.89 -4.63
CA VAL A 247 -0.40 -31.75 -3.17
C VAL A 247 -1.51 -30.77 -2.74
N GLU A 248 -1.61 -29.60 -3.36
CA GLU A 248 -2.65 -28.62 -3.08
C GLU A 248 -4.05 -29.25 -3.17
N ARG A 249 -4.31 -29.98 -4.25
CA ARG A 249 -5.61 -30.62 -4.46
C ARG A 249 -5.90 -31.73 -3.45
N ALA A 250 -4.87 -32.50 -3.05
CA ALA A 250 -5.01 -33.59 -2.09
C ALA A 250 -5.16 -33.12 -0.64
N THR A 251 -4.62 -31.95 -0.31
CA THR A 251 -4.52 -31.41 1.05
C THR A 251 -5.40 -30.19 1.31
N GLY A 252 -6.31 -29.86 0.41
CA GLY A 252 -7.21 -28.71 0.50
C GLY A 252 -8.07 -28.66 1.78
N ARG A 253 -8.12 -29.75 2.55
CA ARG A 253 -8.79 -29.82 3.85
C ARG A 253 -7.83 -30.44 4.89
N PRO A 254 -7.88 -30.01 6.17
CA PRO A 254 -7.08 -30.64 7.24
C PRO A 254 -7.33 -32.12 7.35
N ALA A 255 -6.28 -32.89 7.67
CA ALA A 255 -6.35 -34.33 7.84
C ALA A 255 -7.26 -34.74 9.04
N GLY A 256 -7.86 -35.91 8.93
CA GLY A 256 -8.75 -36.45 9.94
C GLY A 256 -10.19 -35.93 9.85
N SER A 257 -11.09 -36.54 10.58
CA SER A 257 -12.52 -36.17 10.62
C SER A 257 -13.08 -36.22 12.04
N GLY A 258 -14.06 -35.36 12.34
CA GLY A 258 -14.74 -35.35 13.62
C GLY A 258 -13.78 -35.19 14.82
N ARG A 259 -13.92 -36.07 15.84
CA ARG A 259 -13.13 -36.02 17.10
C ARG A 259 -11.65 -36.39 16.91
N THR A 260 -11.25 -37.00 15.79
CA THR A 260 -9.86 -37.36 15.49
C THR A 260 -9.05 -36.23 14.88
N ARG A 261 -9.72 -35.14 14.49
CA ARG A 261 -9.05 -33.99 13.87
C ARG A 261 -8.22 -33.23 14.91
N LYS A 262 -6.92 -33.21 14.72
CA LYS A 262 -6.00 -32.39 15.52
C LYS A 262 -6.13 -30.91 15.15
N PRO A 263 -5.92 -29.97 16.11
CA PRO A 263 -5.86 -28.56 15.80
C PRO A 263 -4.68 -28.29 14.85
N THR A 264 -4.93 -27.50 13.82
CA THR A 264 -3.87 -27.11 12.85
C THR A 264 -2.77 -26.30 13.53
N ARG A 265 -1.53 -26.47 13.08
CA ARG A 265 -0.35 -25.75 13.59
C ARG A 265 -0.17 -24.45 12.82
N LEU A 266 -0.89 -23.41 13.27
CA LEU A 266 -0.93 -22.12 12.60
C LEU A 266 -0.62 -21.00 13.59
N ILE A 267 0.30 -20.11 13.21
CA ILE A 267 0.60 -18.88 13.92
C ILE A 267 -0.56 -17.91 13.66
N ALA A 268 -1.08 -17.31 14.72
CA ALA A 268 -2.26 -16.44 14.68
C ALA A 268 -3.46 -17.01 13.89
N GLY A 269 -3.48 -18.34 13.68
CA GLY A 269 -4.54 -19.04 12.95
C GLY A 269 -4.44 -18.97 11.42
N LEU A 270 -3.39 -18.38 10.87
CA LEU A 270 -3.20 -18.16 9.42
C LEU A 270 -1.93 -18.80 8.88
N ILE A 271 -0.77 -18.53 9.46
CA ILE A 271 0.55 -18.85 8.90
C ILE A 271 0.98 -20.25 9.33
N PRO A 272 1.32 -21.16 8.40
CA PRO A 272 1.76 -22.51 8.73
C PRO A 272 3.08 -22.50 9.51
N GLN A 273 3.11 -23.18 10.66
CA GLN A 273 4.34 -23.35 11.45
C GLN A 273 5.35 -24.24 10.73
N ALA A 274 6.63 -23.83 10.74
CA ALA A 274 7.73 -24.65 10.30
C ALA A 274 8.05 -25.70 11.38
N HIS A 275 8.11 -26.98 10.99
CA HIS A 275 8.38 -28.08 11.89
C HIS A 275 9.64 -28.85 11.47
N GLY A 276 10.34 -29.46 12.43
CA GLY A 276 11.52 -30.27 12.15
C GLY A 276 12.75 -29.47 11.72
N VAL A 277 12.83 -28.20 12.06
CA VAL A 277 14.03 -27.37 11.83
C VAL A 277 15.14 -27.83 12.78
N ILE A 278 16.30 -28.21 12.22
CA ILE A 278 17.44 -28.75 12.97
C ILE A 278 18.36 -27.63 13.44
N ASP A 279 18.60 -26.65 12.58
CA ASP A 279 19.46 -25.50 12.88
C ASP A 279 18.90 -24.68 14.04
N VAL A 280 19.75 -24.45 15.05
CA VAL A 280 19.35 -23.81 16.31
C VAL A 280 19.11 -22.30 16.12
N GLU A 281 19.91 -21.64 15.28
CA GLU A 281 19.81 -20.20 15.05
C GLU A 281 18.56 -19.91 14.22
N MET A 282 18.32 -20.69 13.16
CA MET A 282 17.10 -20.55 12.34
C MET A 282 15.85 -20.87 13.14
N ARG A 283 15.91 -21.84 14.05
CA ARG A 283 14.78 -22.15 14.95
C ARG A 283 14.49 -20.99 15.88
N ALA A 284 15.53 -20.42 16.52
CA ALA A 284 15.37 -19.25 17.39
C ALA A 284 14.78 -18.05 16.63
N ALA A 285 15.23 -17.81 15.38
CA ALA A 285 14.68 -16.76 14.53
C ALA A 285 13.21 -17.00 14.16
N LEU A 286 12.81 -18.25 13.90
CA LEU A 286 11.42 -18.61 13.64
C LEU A 286 10.54 -18.42 14.87
N ASP A 287 11.01 -18.87 16.04
CA ASP A 287 10.28 -18.75 17.31
C ASP A 287 10.05 -17.25 17.64
N GLU A 288 11.08 -16.39 17.45
CA GLU A 288 10.95 -14.94 17.62
C GLU A 288 9.87 -14.34 16.70
N ARG A 289 9.87 -14.69 15.40
CA ARG A 289 8.86 -14.18 14.46
C ARG A 289 7.46 -14.69 14.78
N GLU A 290 7.36 -15.93 15.27
CA GLU A 290 6.08 -16.50 15.73
C GLU A 290 5.50 -15.69 16.91
N GLU A 291 6.35 -15.37 17.90
CA GLU A 291 5.96 -14.54 19.04
C GLU A 291 5.55 -13.13 18.62
N LEU A 292 6.31 -12.48 17.72
CA LEU A 292 5.99 -11.16 17.19
C LEU A 292 4.67 -11.15 16.43
N ILE A 293 4.41 -12.14 15.56
CA ILE A 293 3.15 -12.27 14.84
C ILE A 293 1.99 -12.47 15.81
N ALA A 294 2.17 -13.30 16.83
CA ALA A 294 1.14 -13.54 17.84
C ALA A 294 0.84 -12.27 18.65
N ALA A 295 1.87 -11.56 19.09
CA ALA A 295 1.74 -10.30 19.83
C ALA A 295 1.07 -9.20 18.99
N ARG A 296 1.46 -9.07 17.71
CA ARG A 296 0.82 -8.12 16.78
C ARG A 296 -0.65 -8.42 16.58
N ALA A 297 -1.02 -9.69 16.39
CA ALA A 297 -2.42 -10.08 16.24
C ALA A 297 -3.27 -9.76 17.48
N ASP A 298 -2.71 -9.93 18.67
CA ASP A 298 -3.35 -9.54 19.92
C ASP A 298 -3.47 -8.03 20.07
N ALA A 299 -2.42 -7.27 19.74
CA ALA A 299 -2.42 -5.80 19.78
C ALA A 299 -3.44 -5.17 18.82
N VAL A 300 -3.53 -5.69 17.59
CA VAL A 300 -4.52 -5.23 16.61
C VAL A 300 -5.95 -5.49 17.09
N LEU A 301 -6.20 -6.66 17.69
CA LEU A 301 -7.51 -6.98 18.28
C LEU A 301 -7.86 -6.04 19.44
N ASP A 302 -6.93 -5.87 20.38
CA ASP A 302 -7.16 -5.07 21.59
C ASP A 302 -7.35 -3.59 21.24
N GLY A 303 -6.57 -3.03 20.31
CA GLY A 303 -6.75 -1.68 19.81
C GLY A 303 -8.12 -1.49 19.16
N ALA A 304 -8.50 -2.41 18.27
CA ALA A 304 -9.80 -2.33 17.58
C ALA A 304 -10.99 -2.43 18.55
N LEU A 305 -10.87 -3.22 19.61
CA LEU A 305 -11.91 -3.33 20.64
C LEU A 305 -11.98 -2.07 21.51
N ALA A 306 -10.83 -1.49 21.87
CA ALA A 306 -10.76 -0.27 22.68
C ALA A 306 -11.38 0.93 21.93
N GLU A 307 -11.11 1.04 20.63
CA GLU A 307 -11.62 2.09 19.75
C GLU A 307 -13.04 1.83 19.24
N SER A 308 -13.59 0.64 19.52
CA SER A 308 -14.91 0.22 19.03
C SER A 308 -15.06 0.32 17.50
N VAL A 309 -14.01 -0.06 16.76
CA VAL A 309 -13.99 -0.01 15.30
C VAL A 309 -15.18 -0.79 14.70
N PRO A 310 -15.84 -0.31 13.63
CA PRO A 310 -17.10 -0.86 13.12
C PRO A 310 -17.11 -2.38 12.88
N TRP A 311 -16.01 -2.95 12.34
CA TRP A 311 -15.93 -4.38 12.08
C TRP A 311 -16.00 -5.26 13.33
N THR A 312 -15.64 -4.71 14.51
CA THR A 312 -15.70 -5.47 15.80
C THR A 312 -17.11 -5.80 16.21
N LYS A 313 -18.12 -5.05 15.77
CA LYS A 313 -19.54 -5.34 16.02
C LYS A 313 -19.96 -6.72 15.50
N ALA A 314 -19.33 -7.17 14.41
CA ALA A 314 -19.62 -8.48 13.82
C ALA A 314 -19.05 -9.66 14.63
N LEU A 315 -18.18 -9.40 15.63
CA LEU A 315 -17.63 -10.42 16.52
C LEU A 315 -18.61 -10.87 17.61
N GLY A 316 -19.77 -10.21 17.70
CA GLY A 316 -20.73 -10.47 18.78
C GLY A 316 -20.21 -10.02 20.15
N THR A 317 -20.96 -10.34 21.18
CA THR A 317 -20.62 -9.98 22.57
C THR A 317 -19.61 -10.97 23.14
N ARG A 318 -18.53 -10.46 23.74
CA ARG A 318 -17.54 -11.30 24.42
C ARG A 318 -18.22 -12.07 25.58
N PRO A 319 -18.10 -13.40 25.60
CA PRO A 319 -18.66 -14.20 26.68
C PRO A 319 -18.01 -13.89 28.03
N THR A 320 -18.79 -13.98 29.11
CA THR A 320 -18.31 -13.78 30.50
C THR A 320 -17.64 -15.03 31.07
N GLU A 321 -18.02 -16.20 30.58
CA GLU A 321 -17.48 -17.48 31.06
C GLU A 321 -16.03 -17.62 30.52
N PRO A 322 -15.01 -17.91 31.41
CA PRO A 322 -13.59 -17.83 31.04
C PRO A 322 -13.18 -18.71 29.86
N ARG A 323 -13.69 -19.95 29.78
CA ARG A 323 -13.37 -20.86 28.67
C ARG A 323 -13.95 -20.37 27.33
N ARG A 324 -15.18 -19.89 27.35
CA ARG A 324 -15.84 -19.33 26.17
C ARG A 324 -15.20 -18.01 25.75
N ALA A 325 -14.83 -17.16 26.73
CA ALA A 325 -14.10 -15.93 26.46
C ALA A 325 -12.73 -16.18 25.80
N ALA A 326 -12.00 -17.20 26.25
CA ALA A 326 -10.73 -17.60 25.63
C ALA A 326 -10.92 -18.13 24.20
N ALA A 327 -11.94 -18.96 23.96
CA ALA A 327 -12.28 -19.47 22.63
C ALA A 327 -12.71 -18.35 21.68
N TRP A 328 -13.53 -17.42 22.17
CA TRP A 328 -13.94 -16.22 21.45
C TRP A 328 -12.71 -15.38 21.08
N ARG A 329 -11.83 -15.05 22.05
CA ARG A 329 -10.61 -14.27 21.81
C ARG A 329 -9.70 -14.93 20.76
N LYS A 330 -9.53 -16.27 20.87
CA LYS A 330 -8.73 -17.03 19.87
C LYS A 330 -9.29 -16.87 18.46
N SER A 331 -10.60 -16.89 18.29
CA SER A 331 -11.24 -16.72 16.98
C SER A 331 -11.21 -15.27 16.51
N ALA A 332 -11.50 -14.30 17.40
CA ALA A 332 -11.42 -12.87 17.09
C ALA A 332 -10.00 -12.45 16.66
N ARG A 333 -8.95 -13.00 17.28
CA ARG A 333 -7.55 -12.78 16.92
C ARG A 333 -7.24 -13.22 15.49
N VAL A 334 -7.82 -14.31 15.00
CA VAL A 334 -7.63 -14.75 13.60
C VAL A 334 -8.16 -13.70 12.61
N ILE A 335 -9.29 -13.07 12.93
CA ILE A 335 -9.90 -12.03 12.11
C ILE A 335 -9.02 -10.77 12.11
N ALA A 336 -8.54 -10.36 13.30
CA ALA A 336 -7.61 -9.24 13.43
C ALA A 336 -6.30 -9.49 12.67
N ALA A 337 -5.74 -10.70 12.77
CA ALA A 337 -4.55 -11.10 12.02
C ALA A 337 -4.77 -11.08 10.51
N TYR A 338 -5.91 -11.54 10.02
CA TYR A 338 -6.26 -11.47 8.61
C TYR A 338 -6.33 -10.01 8.12
N ARG A 339 -6.98 -9.14 8.88
CA ARG A 339 -7.11 -7.72 8.54
C ARG A 339 -5.76 -7.02 8.46
N ASP A 340 -4.87 -7.25 9.42
CA ASP A 340 -3.52 -6.67 9.43
C ASP A 340 -2.66 -7.24 8.29
N ARG A 341 -2.69 -8.57 8.06
CA ARG A 341 -1.94 -9.23 6.98
C ARG A 341 -2.31 -8.69 5.60
N TYR A 342 -3.59 -8.44 5.34
CA TYR A 342 -4.10 -8.03 4.04
C TYR A 342 -4.53 -6.56 3.98
N ARG A 343 -4.15 -5.75 4.97
CA ARG A 343 -4.43 -4.31 5.06
C ARG A 343 -5.90 -3.98 4.82
N VAL A 344 -6.81 -4.75 5.44
CA VAL A 344 -8.25 -4.54 5.31
C VAL A 344 -8.67 -3.31 6.11
N THR A 345 -9.07 -2.26 5.44
CA THR A 345 -9.52 -0.99 6.06
C THR A 345 -11.05 -0.87 6.11
N ASP A 346 -11.77 -1.71 5.37
CA ASP A 346 -13.23 -1.68 5.31
C ASP A 346 -13.89 -1.91 6.68
N ASP A 347 -15.12 -1.43 6.82
CA ASP A 347 -15.97 -1.66 7.99
C ASP A 347 -16.47 -3.11 8.09
N THR A 348 -16.37 -3.88 7.01
CA THR A 348 -16.72 -5.30 7.00
C THR A 348 -15.59 -6.14 7.63
N PRO A 349 -15.89 -7.25 8.34
CA PRO A 349 -14.88 -8.02 9.03
C PRO A 349 -13.74 -8.57 8.18
N LEU A 350 -14.02 -8.93 6.93
CA LEU A 350 -13.05 -9.57 6.03
C LEU A 350 -12.76 -8.76 4.76
N GLY A 351 -13.32 -7.57 4.62
CA GLY A 351 -13.07 -6.70 3.48
C GLY A 351 -13.58 -7.22 2.14
N ALA A 352 -12.93 -6.78 1.08
CA ALA A 352 -13.21 -7.18 -0.29
C ALA A 352 -12.95 -8.68 -0.55
N PRO A 353 -13.48 -9.28 -1.62
CA PRO A 353 -13.18 -10.67 -1.99
C PRO A 353 -11.67 -10.90 -2.15
N PRO A 354 -11.15 -12.07 -1.70
CA PRO A 354 -9.74 -12.37 -1.75
C PRO A 354 -9.27 -12.60 -3.20
N GLU A 355 -8.11 -12.04 -3.55
CA GLU A 355 -7.56 -12.08 -4.92
C GLU A 355 -6.62 -13.28 -5.12
N SER A 356 -5.63 -13.46 -4.24
CA SER A 356 -4.63 -14.52 -4.37
C SER A 356 -5.09 -15.86 -3.80
N ALA A 357 -4.46 -16.97 -4.23
CA ALA A 357 -4.74 -18.31 -3.71
C ALA A 357 -4.49 -18.41 -2.20
N VAL A 358 -3.39 -17.83 -1.71
CA VAL A 358 -3.05 -17.81 -0.28
C VAL A 358 -4.09 -16.99 0.50
N GLN A 359 -4.48 -15.83 -0.03
CA GLN A 359 -5.50 -15.00 0.60
C GLN A 359 -6.87 -15.70 0.66
N LYS A 360 -7.23 -16.48 -0.36
CA LYS A 360 -8.48 -17.29 -0.35
C LYS A 360 -8.48 -18.32 0.78
N ILE A 361 -7.34 -18.98 1.03
CA ILE A 361 -7.20 -19.95 2.12
C ILE A 361 -7.35 -19.24 3.48
N ASP A 362 -6.65 -18.12 3.66
CA ASP A 362 -6.69 -17.36 4.90
C ASP A 362 -8.07 -16.71 5.14
N ALA A 363 -8.71 -16.22 4.08
CA ALA A 363 -10.09 -15.72 4.15
C ALA A 363 -11.08 -16.81 4.58
N ALA A 364 -10.92 -18.04 4.08
CA ALA A 364 -11.74 -19.17 4.51
C ALA A 364 -11.53 -19.48 6.01
N ARG A 365 -10.27 -19.43 6.50
CA ARG A 365 -9.94 -19.60 7.92
C ARG A 365 -10.54 -18.49 8.79
N ALA A 366 -10.39 -17.23 8.35
CA ALA A 366 -10.96 -16.07 9.02
C ALA A 366 -12.51 -16.12 9.02
N ARG A 367 -13.13 -16.57 7.92
CA ARG A 367 -14.59 -16.80 7.84
C ARG A 367 -15.04 -17.84 8.86
N ALA A 368 -14.37 -18.99 8.91
CA ALA A 368 -14.66 -20.02 9.89
C ALA A 368 -14.42 -19.57 11.34
N ALA A 369 -13.51 -18.62 11.57
CA ALA A 369 -13.30 -17.98 12.87
C ALA A 369 -14.45 -17.02 13.20
N LEU A 370 -14.91 -16.22 12.23
CA LEU A 370 -16.04 -15.32 12.37
C LEU A 370 -17.33 -16.07 12.70
N ASP A 371 -17.58 -17.21 12.07
CA ASP A 371 -18.76 -18.04 12.36
C ASP A 371 -18.74 -18.65 13.78
N ARG A 372 -17.55 -18.77 14.39
CA ARG A 372 -17.40 -19.27 15.79
C ARG A 372 -17.57 -18.21 16.86
N VAL A 373 -17.43 -16.94 16.54
CA VAL A 373 -17.59 -15.83 17.50
C VAL A 373 -19.01 -15.29 17.55
N ARG A 374 -19.79 -15.56 16.52
CA ARG A 374 -21.23 -15.24 16.44
C ARG A 374 -22.06 -16.26 17.22
#